data_ca02e9168119de6df2475ceb9648a6fb
#
_entry.id   ca02e9168119de6df2475ceb9648a6fb
#
_cell.length_a   1.000
_cell.length_b   1.000
_cell.length_c   1.000
_cell.angle_alpha   90.00
_cell.angle_beta   90.00
_cell.angle_gamma   90.00
#
_symmetry.space_group_name_H-M   'P 1'
#
loop_
_entity.id
_entity.type
_entity.pdbx_description
1 polymer ?
#
loop_
_entity_poly.entity_id
_entity_poly.type
_entity_poly.pdbx_seq_one_letter_code
_entity_poly.pdbx_strand_id
1 'polypeptide(L)'
;MKRKLIYIFSCWLSSIILFVACDDMEDKPFTSGIIGDPTETGTAELYVLCEGLFNQNNSSLARFSFGNQQMVRDYFKAVNRRGLGDTANDMAIYGSKIYVIVNISSTVEVIDFRTGSSLKQIQMLAENGSSRQPRYIAFHKEKAYVCSYDGTVARIDTTSLSIEAITSVGRNPDGICVQNEKLYISNSGGLDYSSGLGVDNTVSCLLYTSPSPRDRQKS
;
A
#
# COMPACT_ATOMS: atom_id res chain seq x y z
N MET A 1 42.00 42.83 28.08
CA MET A 1 40.52 42.64 28.17
C MET A 1 39.77 42.72 26.83
N LYS A 2 40.36 43.14 25.71
CA LYS A 2 39.64 43.35 24.44
C LYS A 2 39.54 42.09 23.53
N ARG A 3 40.35 41.05 23.73
CA ARG A 3 40.34 39.82 22.87
C ARG A 3 39.28 38.80 23.26
N LYS A 4 38.78 38.74 24.50
CA LYS A 4 37.74 37.78 24.92
C LYS A 4 36.33 38.23 24.50
N LEU A 5 36.13 39.51 24.26
CA LEU A 5 34.81 40.03 23.84
C LEU A 5 34.51 39.72 22.37
N ILE A 6 35.55 39.60 21.52
CA ILE A 6 35.39 39.32 20.10
C ILE A 6 34.97 37.85 19.86
N TYR A 7 35.46 36.90 20.68
CA TYR A 7 35.08 35.48 20.56
C TYR A 7 33.64 35.21 21.00
N ILE A 8 33.15 35.95 21.99
CA ILE A 8 31.74 35.80 22.43
C ILE A 8 30.77 36.35 21.39
N PHE A 9 31.13 37.44 20.70
CA PHE A 9 30.28 37.99 19.62
C PHE A 9 30.36 37.12 18.35
N SER A 10 31.47 36.46 18.05
CA SER A 10 31.59 35.53 16.92
C SER A 10 30.79 34.25 17.14
N CYS A 11 30.72 33.72 18.37
CA CYS A 11 29.89 32.56 18.70
C CYS A 11 28.37 32.88 18.65
N TRP A 12 27.98 34.11 19.02
CA TRP A 12 26.56 34.50 18.94
C TRP A 12 26.12 34.74 17.50
N LEU A 13 26.99 35.24 16.63
CA LEU A 13 26.66 35.41 15.22
C LEU A 13 26.62 34.07 14.46
N SER A 14 27.40 33.09 14.89
CA SER A 14 27.39 31.75 14.31
C SER A 14 26.16 30.94 14.69
N SER A 15 25.56 31.23 15.87
CA SER A 15 24.31 30.55 16.31
C SER A 15 23.05 31.10 15.63
N ILE A 16 23.10 32.29 15.05
CA ILE A 16 21.93 32.91 14.39
C ILE A 16 21.78 32.40 12.94
N ILE A 17 22.86 31.87 12.34
CA ILE A 17 22.82 31.39 10.94
C ILE A 17 22.28 29.96 10.81
N LEU A 18 22.09 29.24 11.93
CA LEU A 18 21.60 27.85 11.92
C LEU A 18 20.07 27.71 12.03
N PHE A 19 19.31 28.81 12.05
CA PHE A 19 17.84 28.78 12.14
C PHE A 19 17.11 29.28 10.88
N VAL A 20 17.80 29.44 9.74
CA VAL A 20 17.18 29.86 8.48
C VAL A 20 17.26 28.72 7.43
N ALA A 21 17.11 27.49 7.85
CA ALA A 21 17.01 26.35 6.94
C ALA A 21 15.81 25.44 7.28
N CYS A 22 14.69 26.06 7.69
CA CYS A 22 13.36 25.53 7.50
C CYS A 22 12.64 26.56 6.67
N ASP A 23 12.97 26.56 5.40
CA ASP A 23 12.28 27.38 4.43
C ASP A 23 10.97 26.71 4.08
N ASP A 24 9.93 27.50 4.18
CA ASP A 24 8.60 27.44 3.64
C ASP A 24 8.39 26.30 2.60
N MET A 25 8.16 25.07 3.07
CA MET A 25 7.16 24.30 2.38
C MET A 25 5.86 25.09 2.61
N GLU A 26 5.52 26.00 1.70
CA GLU A 26 4.14 26.34 1.49
C GLU A 26 3.40 25.01 1.48
N ASP A 27 2.64 24.75 2.54
CA ASP A 27 1.57 23.77 2.53
C ASP A 27 0.58 24.27 1.46
N LYS A 28 0.96 24.03 0.20
CA LYS A 28 -0.04 24.04 -0.86
C LYS A 28 -1.02 22.98 -0.40
N PRO A 29 -2.27 23.36 -0.11
CA PRO A 29 -3.25 22.37 0.26
C PRO A 29 -3.16 21.30 -0.81
N PHE A 30 -2.90 20.05 -0.39
CA PHE A 30 -2.94 18.90 -1.26
C PHE A 30 -4.32 18.92 -1.90
N THR A 31 -4.41 19.55 -3.05
CA THR A 31 -5.55 19.39 -3.94
C THR A 31 -5.42 17.97 -4.46
N SER A 32 -5.82 17.00 -3.60
CA SER A 32 -6.20 15.70 -4.10
C SER A 32 -7.16 16.01 -5.23
N GLY A 33 -6.81 15.61 -6.45
CA GLY A 33 -7.73 15.73 -7.56
C GLY A 33 -9.01 15.03 -7.13
N ILE A 34 -9.99 15.83 -6.72
CA ILE A 34 -11.35 15.34 -6.56
C ILE A 34 -11.73 14.95 -7.98
N ILE A 35 -11.64 13.65 -8.26
CA ILE A 35 -12.17 13.08 -9.49
C ILE A 35 -13.69 13.07 -9.31
N GLY A 36 -14.31 14.22 -9.60
CA GLY A 36 -15.74 14.44 -9.51
C GLY A 36 -16.01 15.93 -9.47
N ASP A 37 -16.93 16.38 -10.29
CA ASP A 37 -17.44 17.75 -10.24
C ASP A 37 -18.06 17.99 -8.85
N PRO A 38 -17.65 19.02 -8.07
CA PRO A 38 -18.25 19.32 -6.79
C PRO A 38 -19.73 19.72 -6.88
N THR A 39 -20.29 19.82 -8.07
CA THR A 39 -21.73 20.04 -8.34
C THR A 39 -22.55 18.77 -8.33
N GLU A 40 -21.93 17.57 -8.42
CA GLU A 40 -22.66 16.34 -8.17
C GLU A 40 -22.92 16.22 -6.67
N THR A 41 -24.19 16.22 -6.29
CA THR A 41 -24.69 15.97 -4.93
C THR A 41 -24.46 14.51 -4.48
N GLY A 42 -23.39 13.89 -4.95
CA GLY A 42 -22.88 12.63 -4.46
C GLY A 42 -22.23 12.85 -3.10
N THR A 43 -22.63 12.07 -2.11
CA THR A 43 -22.02 12.09 -0.78
C THR A 43 -20.57 11.63 -0.90
N ALA A 44 -19.63 12.58 -0.91
CA ALA A 44 -18.20 12.26 -0.85
C ALA A 44 -17.93 11.49 0.46
N GLU A 45 -17.13 10.45 0.37
CA GLU A 45 -16.76 9.60 1.48
C GLU A 45 -15.24 9.49 1.59
N LEU A 46 -14.74 9.43 2.81
CA LEU A 46 -13.34 9.17 3.11
C LEU A 46 -13.23 7.82 3.80
N TYR A 47 -12.40 6.96 3.27
CA TYR A 47 -12.01 5.71 3.92
C TYR A 47 -10.60 5.85 4.48
N VAL A 48 -10.42 5.42 5.73
CA VAL A 48 -9.13 5.42 6.42
C VAL A 48 -8.83 4.01 6.89
N LEU A 49 -7.77 3.43 6.35
CA LEU A 49 -7.26 2.14 6.78
C LEU A 49 -6.32 2.35 7.96
N CYS A 50 -6.57 1.63 9.05
CA CYS A 50 -5.69 1.58 10.21
C CYS A 50 -5.05 0.20 10.26
N GLU A 51 -3.72 0.16 10.15
CA GLU A 51 -2.95 -1.07 10.13
C GLU A 51 -3.11 -1.90 11.41
N GLY A 52 -3.27 -1.21 12.54
CA GLY A 52 -3.30 -1.84 13.85
C GLY A 52 -1.91 -2.15 14.39
N LEU A 53 -1.86 -3.00 15.40
CA LEU A 53 -0.61 -3.48 16.01
C LEU A 53 -0.32 -4.90 15.54
N PHE A 54 0.95 -5.15 15.24
CA PHE A 54 1.45 -6.45 14.81
C PHE A 54 1.05 -7.59 15.79
N ASN A 55 0.52 -8.67 15.27
CA ASN A 55 -0.02 -9.83 16.02
C ASN A 55 -1.16 -9.51 16.98
N GLN A 56 -1.88 -8.40 16.79
CA GLN A 56 -3.04 -8.05 17.63
C GLN A 56 -4.38 -8.28 16.93
N ASN A 57 -4.38 -8.61 15.63
CA ASN A 57 -5.59 -8.84 14.83
C ASN A 57 -6.62 -7.69 14.97
N ASN A 58 -6.13 -6.45 14.98
CA ASN A 58 -6.92 -5.26 15.27
C ASN A 58 -6.87 -4.19 14.18
N SER A 59 -6.55 -4.57 12.95
CA SER A 59 -6.71 -3.68 11.80
C SER A 59 -8.16 -3.26 11.64
N SER A 60 -8.37 -2.02 11.22
CA SER A 60 -9.72 -1.49 11.03
C SER A 60 -9.83 -0.59 9.80
N LEU A 61 -11.00 -0.55 9.21
CA LEU A 61 -11.36 0.38 8.15
C LEU A 61 -12.40 1.35 8.68
N ALA A 62 -12.03 2.62 8.78
CA ALA A 62 -12.94 3.70 9.14
C ALA A 62 -13.56 4.31 7.88
N ARG A 63 -14.79 4.84 8.01
CA ARG A 63 -15.50 5.58 6.97
C ARG A 63 -16.03 6.88 7.53
N PHE A 64 -15.76 7.97 6.84
CA PHE A 64 -16.34 9.28 7.11
C PHE A 64 -17.21 9.71 5.92
N SER A 65 -18.43 10.11 6.18
CA SER A 65 -19.35 10.63 5.18
C SER A 65 -19.43 12.15 5.30
N PHE A 66 -19.06 12.87 4.24
CA PHE A 66 -19.12 14.32 4.20
C PHE A 66 -20.56 14.82 4.14
N GLY A 67 -21.50 14.04 3.61
CA GLY A 67 -22.90 14.43 3.48
C GLY A 67 -23.63 14.61 4.80
N ASN A 68 -23.38 13.74 5.78
CA ASN A 68 -23.98 13.81 7.11
C ASN A 68 -22.97 14.04 8.24
N GLN A 69 -21.68 14.23 7.91
CA GLN A 69 -20.58 14.45 8.84
C GLN A 69 -20.44 13.34 9.90
N GLN A 70 -20.75 12.11 9.52
CA GLN A 70 -20.71 10.95 10.40
C GLN A 70 -19.44 10.14 10.19
N MET A 71 -18.80 9.72 11.30
CA MET A 71 -17.64 8.84 11.32
C MET A 71 -18.02 7.49 11.90
N VAL A 72 -17.74 6.42 11.16
CA VAL A 72 -17.79 5.05 11.68
C VAL A 72 -16.36 4.52 11.76
N ARG A 73 -15.81 4.40 12.97
CA ARG A 73 -14.38 4.09 13.20
C ARG A 73 -13.97 2.68 12.76
N ASP A 74 -14.82 1.70 12.95
CA ASP A 74 -14.61 0.32 12.48
C ASP A 74 -15.78 -0.07 11.60
N TYR A 75 -15.84 0.57 10.42
CA TYR A 75 -16.90 0.41 9.44
C TYR A 75 -16.96 -1.02 8.90
N PHE A 76 -15.79 -1.63 8.62
CA PHE A 76 -15.75 -3.00 8.13
C PHE A 76 -16.40 -3.97 9.12
N LYS A 77 -16.05 -3.89 10.39
CA LYS A 77 -16.61 -4.74 11.44
C LYS A 77 -18.10 -4.46 11.68
N ALA A 78 -18.49 -3.18 11.62
CA ALA A 78 -19.91 -2.81 11.79
C ALA A 78 -20.80 -3.47 10.72
N VAL A 79 -20.33 -3.52 9.47
CA VAL A 79 -21.06 -4.12 8.35
C VAL A 79 -20.95 -5.64 8.35
N ASN A 80 -19.74 -6.18 8.48
CA ASN A 80 -19.43 -7.60 8.20
C ASN A 80 -19.45 -8.50 9.43
N ARG A 81 -19.59 -7.94 10.64
CA ARG A 81 -19.66 -8.68 11.92
C ARG A 81 -18.39 -9.49 12.24
N ARG A 82 -17.28 -9.18 11.60
CA ARG A 82 -15.96 -9.75 11.84
C ARG A 82 -14.87 -8.69 11.71
N GLY A 83 -13.71 -8.92 12.30
CA GLY A 83 -12.55 -8.07 12.14
C GLY A 83 -12.00 -8.12 10.70
N LEU A 84 -11.22 -7.10 10.34
CA LEU A 84 -10.53 -7.02 9.05
C LEU A 84 -9.33 -7.98 9.00
N GLY A 85 -8.62 -8.10 10.10
CA GLY A 85 -7.44 -8.95 10.20
C GLY A 85 -6.28 -8.27 10.92
N ASP A 86 -5.09 -8.79 10.70
CA ASP A 86 -3.84 -8.34 11.31
C ASP A 86 -2.94 -7.67 10.28
N THR A 87 -2.50 -6.46 10.59
CA THR A 87 -1.55 -5.69 9.80
C THR A 87 -2.06 -5.41 8.37
N ALA A 88 -3.18 -4.67 8.27
CA ALA A 88 -3.71 -4.20 6.98
C ALA A 88 -2.91 -2.97 6.51
N ASN A 89 -2.03 -3.14 5.53
CA ASN A 89 -1.02 -2.14 5.19
C ASN A 89 -1.25 -1.38 3.88
N ASP A 90 -2.16 -1.85 3.02
CA ASP A 90 -2.47 -1.16 1.77
C ASP A 90 -3.96 -1.25 1.43
N MET A 91 -4.48 -0.23 0.78
CA MET A 91 -5.86 -0.16 0.34
C MET A 91 -5.97 0.61 -0.98
N ALA A 92 -6.71 0.06 -1.92
CA ALA A 92 -7.00 0.73 -3.17
C ALA A 92 -8.46 0.56 -3.59
N ILE A 93 -9.00 1.57 -4.25
CA ILE A 93 -10.33 1.53 -4.87
C ILE A 93 -10.14 1.26 -6.36
N TYR A 94 -10.78 0.22 -6.86
CA TYR A 94 -10.77 -0.11 -8.28
C TYR A 94 -12.16 -0.53 -8.77
N GLY A 95 -12.72 0.24 -9.70
CA GLY A 95 -14.12 0.09 -10.12
C GLY A 95 -15.07 0.31 -8.94
N SER A 96 -15.95 -0.66 -8.71
CA SER A 96 -16.92 -0.64 -7.61
C SER A 96 -16.45 -1.32 -6.34
N LYS A 97 -15.15 -1.59 -6.21
CA LYS A 97 -14.59 -2.39 -5.12
C LYS A 97 -13.47 -1.68 -4.38
N ILE A 98 -13.37 -1.93 -3.08
CA ILE A 98 -12.22 -1.61 -2.25
C ILE A 98 -11.44 -2.91 -2.04
N TYR A 99 -10.15 -2.89 -2.31
CA TYR A 99 -9.22 -3.99 -2.04
C TYR A 99 -8.35 -3.61 -0.87
N VAL A 100 -8.32 -4.42 0.17
CA VAL A 100 -7.49 -4.21 1.36
C VAL A 100 -6.49 -5.35 1.47
N ILE A 101 -5.22 -5.00 1.55
CA ILE A 101 -4.12 -5.94 1.72
C ILE A 101 -3.86 -6.13 3.20
N VAL A 102 -4.03 -7.36 3.69
CA VAL A 102 -3.88 -7.71 5.11
C VAL A 102 -2.69 -8.65 5.26
N ASN A 103 -1.56 -8.07 5.64
CA ASN A 103 -0.24 -8.70 5.55
C ASN A 103 -0.12 -9.97 6.41
N ILE A 104 -0.23 -9.86 7.73
CA ILE A 104 -0.03 -10.99 8.66
C ILE A 104 -1.18 -12.00 8.55
N SER A 105 -2.41 -11.56 8.34
CA SER A 105 -3.50 -12.47 8.04
C SER A 105 -3.38 -13.15 6.68
N SER A 106 -2.45 -12.70 5.85
CA SER A 106 -2.19 -13.24 4.49
C SER A 106 -3.43 -13.31 3.62
N THR A 107 -4.15 -12.19 3.55
CA THR A 107 -5.39 -12.09 2.77
C THR A 107 -5.46 -10.81 1.96
N VAL A 108 -6.24 -10.85 0.88
CA VAL A 108 -6.78 -9.67 0.22
C VAL A 108 -8.27 -9.64 0.47
N GLU A 109 -8.73 -8.66 1.24
CA GLU A 109 -10.15 -8.44 1.47
C GLU A 109 -10.73 -7.58 0.35
N VAL A 110 -11.77 -8.06 -0.32
CA VAL A 110 -12.46 -7.34 -1.39
C VAL A 110 -13.84 -6.93 -0.90
N ILE A 111 -14.13 -5.64 -0.91
CA ILE A 111 -15.30 -5.03 -0.30
C ILE A 111 -16.08 -4.30 -1.39
N ASP A 112 -17.39 -4.40 -1.39
CA ASP A 112 -18.25 -3.56 -2.22
C ASP A 112 -18.16 -2.10 -1.73
N PHE A 113 -17.78 -1.20 -2.62
CA PHE A 113 -17.55 0.21 -2.29
C PHE A 113 -18.79 0.91 -1.74
N ARG A 114 -19.98 0.58 -2.23
CA ARG A 114 -21.23 1.26 -1.86
C ARG A 114 -21.79 0.77 -0.54
N THR A 115 -21.72 -0.54 -0.31
CA THR A 115 -22.39 -1.19 0.83
C THR A 115 -21.44 -1.47 1.99
N GLY A 116 -20.12 -1.53 1.73
CA GLY A 116 -19.11 -1.97 2.70
C GLY A 116 -19.11 -3.48 2.96
N SER A 117 -19.96 -4.23 2.23
CA SER A 117 -20.05 -5.68 2.40
C SER A 117 -18.84 -6.38 1.80
N SER A 118 -18.32 -7.36 2.52
CA SER A 118 -17.27 -8.25 2.00
C SER A 118 -17.81 -9.05 0.84
N LEU A 119 -17.19 -8.92 -0.31
CA LEU A 119 -17.47 -9.71 -1.51
C LEU A 119 -16.65 -11.00 -1.51
N LYS A 120 -15.39 -10.90 -1.11
CA LYS A 120 -14.47 -12.03 -1.11
C LYS A 120 -13.28 -11.74 -0.18
N GLN A 121 -12.88 -12.76 0.56
CA GLN A 121 -11.55 -12.80 1.21
C GLN A 121 -10.69 -13.80 0.43
N ILE A 122 -9.69 -13.28 -0.27
CA ILE A 122 -8.76 -14.08 -1.07
C ILE A 122 -7.60 -14.49 -0.19
N GLN A 123 -7.38 -15.79 -0.03
CA GLN A 123 -6.27 -16.32 0.75
C GLN A 123 -4.97 -16.21 -0.04
N MET A 124 -3.95 -15.58 0.55
CA MET A 124 -2.62 -15.41 -0.03
C MET A 124 -1.67 -16.42 0.61
N LEU A 125 -1.94 -17.71 0.38
CA LEU A 125 -1.14 -18.81 0.91
C LEU A 125 -0.36 -19.51 -0.22
N ALA A 126 0.81 -20.01 0.09
CA ALA A 126 1.57 -20.89 -0.79
C ALA A 126 0.96 -22.31 -0.78
N GLU A 127 1.37 -23.16 -1.72
CA GLU A 127 0.86 -24.54 -1.83
C GLU A 127 1.08 -25.36 -0.57
N ASN A 128 2.14 -25.09 0.16
CA ASN A 128 2.45 -25.75 1.45
C ASN A 128 1.69 -25.13 2.64
N GLY A 129 0.78 -24.17 2.40
CA GLY A 129 0.00 -23.50 3.41
C GLY A 129 0.72 -22.34 4.13
N SER A 130 1.99 -22.04 3.77
CA SER A 130 2.69 -20.90 4.38
C SER A 130 2.11 -19.56 3.92
N SER A 131 2.16 -18.57 4.80
CA SER A 131 1.74 -17.19 4.52
C SER A 131 2.66 -16.57 3.46
N ARG A 132 2.08 -15.90 2.45
CA ARG A 132 2.84 -15.11 1.47
C ARG A 132 3.14 -13.70 1.97
N GLN A 133 2.43 -13.22 2.98
CA GLN A 133 2.54 -11.87 3.53
C GLN A 133 2.41 -10.78 2.44
N PRO A 134 1.21 -10.59 1.86
CA PRO A 134 0.97 -9.59 0.82
C PRO A 134 1.23 -8.17 1.33
N ARG A 135 1.75 -7.30 0.45
CA ARG A 135 2.18 -5.94 0.82
C ARG A 135 1.44 -4.84 0.11
N TYR A 136 1.51 -4.78 -1.20
CA TYR A 136 0.94 -3.71 -2.01
C TYR A 136 0.23 -4.24 -3.24
N ILE A 137 -0.75 -3.45 -3.71
CA ILE A 137 -1.57 -3.80 -4.86
C ILE A 137 -1.48 -2.74 -5.95
N ALA A 138 -1.44 -3.18 -7.20
CA ALA A 138 -1.57 -2.32 -8.38
C ALA A 138 -2.56 -2.94 -9.36
N PHE A 139 -3.13 -2.11 -10.25
CA PHE A 139 -4.15 -2.55 -11.18
C PHE A 139 -3.79 -2.22 -12.62
N HIS A 140 -4.17 -3.12 -13.51
CA HIS A 140 -4.16 -2.88 -14.95
C HIS A 140 -5.31 -3.63 -15.62
N LYS A 141 -6.20 -2.88 -16.29
CA LYS A 141 -7.40 -3.43 -16.92
C LYS A 141 -8.22 -4.25 -15.90
N GLU A 142 -8.52 -5.50 -16.22
CA GLU A 142 -9.32 -6.40 -15.37
C GLU A 142 -8.49 -7.22 -14.38
N LYS A 143 -7.24 -6.81 -14.12
CA LYS A 143 -6.31 -7.54 -13.25
C LYS A 143 -5.79 -6.68 -12.12
N ALA A 144 -5.74 -7.28 -10.93
CA ALA A 144 -5.01 -6.78 -9.79
C ALA A 144 -3.72 -7.60 -9.62
N TYR A 145 -2.66 -6.93 -9.20
CA TYR A 145 -1.34 -7.52 -8.96
C TYR A 145 -0.91 -7.21 -7.54
N VAL A 146 -0.64 -8.23 -6.78
CA VAL A 146 -0.28 -8.12 -5.35
C VAL A 146 1.12 -8.67 -5.15
N CYS A 147 2.05 -7.82 -4.72
CA CYS A 147 3.38 -8.26 -4.31
C CYS A 147 3.36 -8.74 -2.85
N SER A 148 4.18 -9.74 -2.55
CA SER A 148 4.20 -10.41 -1.25
C SER A 148 5.63 -10.67 -0.78
N TYR A 149 5.86 -10.61 0.52
CA TYR A 149 7.19 -10.78 1.13
C TYR A 149 7.82 -12.15 0.86
N ASP A 150 7.05 -13.16 0.45
CA ASP A 150 7.57 -14.46 0.02
C ASP A 150 8.34 -14.42 -1.31
N GLY A 151 8.54 -13.25 -1.91
CA GLY A 151 9.24 -13.07 -3.18
C GLY A 151 8.35 -13.32 -4.40
N THR A 152 7.03 -13.13 -4.28
CA THR A 152 6.10 -13.38 -5.37
C THR A 152 5.20 -12.19 -5.69
N VAL A 153 4.62 -12.22 -6.89
CA VAL A 153 3.50 -11.38 -7.32
C VAL A 153 2.35 -12.27 -7.74
N ALA A 154 1.19 -12.09 -7.13
CA ALA A 154 -0.05 -12.74 -7.52
C ALA A 154 -0.81 -11.88 -8.54
N ARG A 155 -1.31 -12.48 -9.62
CA ARG A 155 -2.28 -11.88 -10.53
C ARG A 155 -3.67 -12.39 -10.16
N ILE A 156 -4.57 -11.45 -9.88
CA ILE A 156 -5.95 -11.70 -9.47
C ILE A 156 -6.88 -11.12 -10.53
N ASP A 157 -7.85 -11.90 -10.98
CA ASP A 157 -8.92 -11.41 -11.84
C ASP A 157 -9.92 -10.59 -11.03
N THR A 158 -10.21 -9.36 -11.46
CA THR A 158 -11.07 -8.42 -10.70
C THR A 158 -12.57 -8.73 -10.80
N THR A 159 -12.95 -9.63 -11.70
CA THR A 159 -14.33 -10.08 -11.88
C THR A 159 -14.61 -11.33 -11.07
N SER A 160 -13.83 -12.39 -11.27
CA SER A 160 -14.00 -13.67 -10.55
C SER A 160 -13.41 -13.65 -9.13
N LEU A 161 -12.56 -12.67 -8.83
CA LEU A 161 -11.85 -12.52 -7.55
C LEU A 161 -11.05 -13.78 -7.19
N SER A 162 -10.37 -14.33 -8.19
CA SER A 162 -9.54 -15.53 -8.04
C SER A 162 -8.10 -15.26 -8.49
N ILE A 163 -7.15 -15.90 -7.84
CA ILE A 163 -5.75 -15.88 -8.26
C ILE A 163 -5.61 -16.71 -9.53
N GLU A 164 -5.09 -16.11 -10.60
CA GLU A 164 -4.88 -16.77 -11.90
C GLU A 164 -3.42 -17.24 -12.09
N ALA A 165 -2.48 -16.52 -11.49
CA ALA A 165 -1.06 -16.82 -11.63
C ALA A 165 -0.26 -16.27 -10.45
N ILE A 166 0.83 -16.93 -10.15
CA ILE A 166 1.86 -16.48 -9.21
C ILE A 166 3.20 -16.46 -9.97
N THR A 167 3.95 -15.37 -9.81
CA THR A 167 5.25 -15.20 -10.48
C THR A 167 6.29 -14.81 -9.43
N SER A 168 7.46 -15.46 -9.45
CA SER A 168 8.58 -15.10 -8.58
C SER A 168 9.25 -13.80 -9.03
N VAL A 169 9.69 -13.01 -8.07
CA VAL A 169 10.44 -11.77 -8.22
C VAL A 169 11.65 -11.75 -7.26
N GLY A 170 12.18 -10.58 -6.90
CA GLY A 170 13.27 -10.48 -5.92
C GLY A 170 12.81 -10.72 -4.48
N ARG A 171 13.70 -10.51 -3.53
CA ARG A 171 13.47 -10.78 -2.10
C ARG A 171 12.62 -9.70 -1.45
N ASN A 172 11.63 -10.14 -0.67
CA ASN A 172 10.74 -9.28 0.12
C ASN A 172 10.23 -8.06 -0.68
N PRO A 173 9.45 -8.26 -1.75
CA PRO A 173 8.83 -7.19 -2.52
C PRO A 173 8.01 -6.28 -1.62
N ASP A 174 8.27 -4.96 -1.70
CA ASP A 174 7.66 -3.96 -0.82
C ASP A 174 7.27 -2.69 -1.57
N GLY A 175 6.71 -2.86 -2.73
CA GLY A 175 6.15 -1.82 -3.58
C GLY A 175 5.90 -2.35 -4.97
N ILE A 176 4.80 -1.92 -5.58
CA ILE A 176 4.42 -2.32 -6.92
C ILE A 176 3.74 -1.17 -7.64
N CYS A 177 4.09 -0.95 -8.89
CA CYS A 177 3.41 0.00 -9.75
C CYS A 177 3.31 -0.51 -11.18
N VAL A 178 2.40 0.15 -11.92
CA VAL A 178 2.10 -0.15 -13.32
C VAL A 178 2.51 1.03 -14.17
N GLN A 179 3.34 0.80 -15.19
CA GLN A 179 3.73 1.81 -16.15
C GLN A 179 4.06 1.18 -17.52
N ASN A 180 3.55 1.76 -18.60
CA ASN A 180 3.85 1.35 -19.97
C ASN A 180 3.76 -0.18 -20.18
N GLU A 181 2.63 -0.76 -19.81
CA GLU A 181 2.34 -2.21 -19.91
C GLU A 181 3.33 -3.10 -19.17
N LYS A 182 3.99 -2.57 -18.15
CA LYS A 182 4.90 -3.32 -17.27
C LYS A 182 4.54 -3.12 -15.81
N LEU A 183 4.80 -4.14 -15.02
CA LEU A 183 4.83 -4.08 -13.58
C LEU A 183 6.26 -3.84 -13.13
N TYR A 184 6.45 -2.89 -12.25
CA TYR A 184 7.71 -2.64 -11.56
C TYR A 184 7.51 -2.93 -10.09
N ILE A 185 8.37 -3.76 -9.54
CA ILE A 185 8.29 -4.24 -8.16
C ILE A 185 9.62 -3.92 -7.48
N SER A 186 9.60 -3.11 -6.42
CA SER A 186 10.77 -2.87 -5.61
C SER A 186 11.00 -4.03 -4.65
N ASN A 187 12.22 -4.56 -4.60
CA ASN A 187 12.61 -5.63 -3.71
C ASN A 187 13.42 -5.03 -2.56
N SER A 188 13.02 -5.28 -1.31
CA SER A 188 13.63 -4.64 -0.14
C SER A 188 14.62 -5.55 0.60
N GLY A 189 14.42 -6.86 0.56
CA GLY A 189 15.17 -7.80 1.41
C GLY A 189 14.95 -7.56 2.90
N GLY A 190 13.87 -6.81 3.28
CA GLY A 190 13.70 -6.29 4.64
C GLY A 190 13.53 -7.37 5.70
N LEU A 191 12.85 -8.48 5.41
CA LEU A 191 12.68 -9.59 6.35
C LEU A 191 13.90 -10.50 6.44
N ASP A 192 14.78 -10.49 5.43
CA ASP A 192 15.96 -11.34 5.35
C ASP A 192 17.19 -10.67 5.98
N TYR A 193 17.07 -9.45 6.45
CA TYR A 193 18.19 -8.71 7.03
C TYR A 193 18.90 -9.46 8.15
N SER A 194 18.15 -10.12 9.01
CA SER A 194 18.69 -10.93 10.12
C SER A 194 19.39 -12.23 9.66
N SER A 195 19.18 -12.64 8.40
CA SER A 195 19.83 -13.82 7.82
C SER A 195 21.25 -13.53 7.27
N GLY A 196 21.70 -12.29 7.38
CA GLY A 196 23.00 -11.84 6.86
C GLY A 196 23.05 -11.61 5.34
N LEU A 197 21.90 -11.71 4.64
CA LEU A 197 21.84 -11.46 3.19
C LEU A 197 21.84 -9.97 2.82
N GLY A 198 21.67 -9.09 3.81
CA GLY A 198 21.60 -7.65 3.59
C GLY A 198 20.31 -7.22 2.84
N VAL A 199 20.23 -5.94 2.51
CA VAL A 199 19.13 -5.38 1.74
C VAL A 199 19.13 -5.88 0.29
N ASP A 200 17.93 -6.01 -0.30
CA ASP A 200 17.77 -6.17 -1.75
C ASP A 200 17.39 -4.80 -2.32
N ASN A 201 18.25 -4.23 -3.14
CA ASN A 201 18.04 -2.90 -3.76
C ASN A 201 17.73 -3.01 -5.25
N THR A 202 17.11 -4.11 -5.66
CA THR A 202 16.75 -4.36 -7.06
C THR A 202 15.30 -3.98 -7.34
N VAL A 203 14.99 -3.86 -8.63
CA VAL A 203 13.63 -3.71 -9.14
C VAL A 203 13.37 -4.83 -10.13
N SER A 204 12.32 -5.63 -9.88
CA SER A 204 11.82 -6.60 -10.83
C SER A 204 10.88 -5.94 -11.84
N CYS A 205 11.00 -6.30 -13.11
CA CYS A 205 10.14 -5.80 -14.17
C CYS A 205 9.45 -6.99 -14.88
N LEU A 206 8.12 -7.01 -14.84
CA LEU A 206 7.30 -8.05 -15.44
C LEU A 206 6.43 -7.48 -16.56
N LEU A 207 6.23 -8.25 -17.62
CA LEU A 207 5.25 -7.96 -18.66
C LEU A 207 3.86 -8.49 -18.23
N TYR A 208 2.78 -7.73 -18.50
CA TYR A 208 1.42 -8.19 -18.20
C TYR A 208 0.97 -9.40 -19.01
N THR A 209 1.48 -9.53 -20.22
CA THR A 209 1.18 -10.66 -21.09
C THR A 209 1.96 -11.87 -20.58
N SER A 210 1.26 -12.96 -20.26
CA SER A 210 1.92 -14.25 -20.13
C SER A 210 2.78 -14.45 -21.38
N PRO A 211 4.08 -14.78 -21.24
CA PRO A 211 4.87 -15.12 -22.41
C PRO A 211 4.13 -16.21 -23.18
N SER A 212 3.91 -15.96 -24.48
CA SER A 212 3.36 -16.97 -25.36
C SER A 212 4.20 -18.25 -25.23
N PRO A 213 3.62 -19.45 -25.36
CA PRO A 213 4.41 -20.67 -25.39
C PRO A 213 5.59 -20.64 -26.35
N ARG A 214 5.53 -19.76 -27.39
CA ARG A 214 6.62 -19.55 -28.36
C ARG A 214 7.82 -18.77 -27.79
N ASP A 215 7.64 -17.96 -26.76
CA ASP A 215 8.72 -17.14 -26.17
C ASP A 215 9.59 -17.94 -25.21
N ARG A 216 9.11 -19.07 -24.71
CA ARG A 216 9.85 -20.00 -23.83
C ARG A 216 10.87 -20.88 -24.56
N GLN A 217 10.90 -20.88 -25.89
CA GLN A 217 11.82 -21.68 -26.69
C GLN A 217 13.10 -20.95 -27.14
N LYS A 218 13.29 -19.68 -26.71
CA LYS A 218 14.42 -18.82 -27.12
C LYS A 218 15.35 -18.40 -25.99
N SER A 219 15.30 -19.08 -24.84
CA SER A 219 16.25 -18.86 -23.74
C SER A 219 17.20 -20.03 -23.58
#